data_5406707ff04c92cdec0e5c9ad3eb90f1
#
_entry.id   5406707ff04c92cdec0e5c9ad3eb90f1
#
_cell.length_a   1.000
_cell.length_b   1.000
_cell.length_c   1.000
_cell.angle_alpha   90.00
_cell.angle_beta   90.00
_cell.angle_gamma   90.00
#
_symmetry.space_group_name_H-M   'P 1'
#
loop_
_entity.id
_entity.type
_entity.pdbx_description
1 polymer ?
#
loop_
_entity_poly.entity_id
_entity_poly.type
_entity_poly.pdbx_seq_one_letter_code
_entity_poly.pdbx_strand_id
1 'polypeptide(L)'
;IRLSLVGSEMCIRDRAVIEFARNVCGLEAGSSEFDHDVPHPVIDLMRDQRSQSKMGGTMRLGAYPCVLSKGTLAYRLYGEEEISERHRHRWEVNNEYRDLLAEKGLVFSGLSPKGDLVEIIELPGHPYFIAGQFHPELKSRPMRAHPLFRGLVAAAKDLSRARVKGGGTVAAGRDG
;
A
#
# COMPACT_ATOMS: atom_id res chain seq x y z
N ILE A 1 -0.38 8.67 -13.35
CA ILE A 1 -1.19 8.06 -12.30
C ILE A 1 -1.80 9.22 -11.51
N ARG A 2 -3.11 9.42 -11.66
CA ARG A 2 -3.85 10.35 -10.81
C ARG A 2 -4.01 9.70 -9.44
N LEU A 3 -3.35 10.24 -8.43
CA LEU A 3 -3.68 10.05 -7.04
C LEU A 3 -5.01 10.79 -6.76
N SER A 4 -6.13 10.17 -7.05
CA SER A 4 -7.39 10.66 -6.53
C SER A 4 -7.56 10.14 -5.11
N LEU A 5 -7.14 10.92 -4.14
CA LEU A 5 -7.47 10.79 -2.73
C LEU A 5 -8.92 11.24 -2.51
N VAL A 6 -9.89 10.54 -3.05
CA VAL A 6 -11.31 10.82 -2.76
C VAL A 6 -12.02 9.50 -2.53
N GLY A 7 -12.44 9.29 -1.29
CA GLY A 7 -13.58 8.54 -0.83
C GLY A 7 -14.09 7.43 -1.73
N SER A 8 -13.34 6.34 -1.88
CA SER A 8 -13.95 5.05 -2.14
C SER A 8 -13.86 4.25 -0.84
N GLU A 9 -14.89 3.54 -0.51
CA GLU A 9 -14.96 2.66 0.66
C GLU A 9 -13.86 1.59 0.62
N MET A 10 -13.26 1.35 -0.55
CA MET A 10 -12.11 0.47 -0.74
C MET A 10 -10.80 1.22 -0.45
N CYS A 11 -9.98 0.66 0.41
CA CYS A 11 -8.64 1.15 0.72
C CYS A 11 -7.74 1.19 -0.54
N ILE A 12 -6.90 2.22 -0.68
CA ILE A 12 -5.95 2.35 -1.80
C ILE A 12 -5.02 1.14 -1.88
N ARG A 13 -4.55 0.62 -0.72
CA ARG A 13 -3.74 -0.60 -0.66
C ARG A 13 -4.48 -1.78 -1.30
N ASP A 14 -5.76 -1.98 -0.98
CA ASP A 14 -6.56 -3.09 -1.50
C ASP A 14 -6.70 -3.03 -3.01
N ARG A 15 -6.96 -1.83 -3.53
CA ARG A 15 -6.98 -1.61 -4.97
C ARG A 15 -5.65 -1.90 -5.63
N ALA A 16 -4.53 -1.52 -5.01
CA ALA A 16 -3.20 -1.80 -5.52
C ALA A 16 -2.91 -3.31 -5.55
N VAL A 17 -3.34 -4.07 -4.54
CA VAL A 17 -3.23 -5.54 -4.52
C VAL A 17 -4.05 -6.18 -5.63
N ILE A 18 -5.31 -5.74 -5.82
CA ILE A 18 -6.18 -6.26 -6.90
C ILE A 18 -5.55 -5.98 -8.27
N GLU A 19 -5.09 -4.76 -8.53
CA GLU A 19 -4.47 -4.42 -9.81
C GLU A 19 -3.15 -5.15 -10.04
N PHE A 20 -2.36 -5.39 -9.01
CA PHE A 20 -1.16 -6.22 -9.10
C PHE A 20 -1.51 -7.67 -9.42
N ALA A 21 -2.49 -8.25 -8.75
CA ALA A 21 -2.96 -9.61 -9.01
C ALA A 21 -3.48 -9.77 -10.45
N ARG A 22 -4.20 -8.80 -10.98
CA ARG A 22 -4.71 -8.79 -12.35
C ARG A 22 -3.60 -8.65 -13.39
N ASN A 23 -2.78 -7.63 -13.26
CA ASN A 23 -1.87 -7.21 -14.32
C ASN A 23 -0.50 -7.91 -14.26
N VAL A 24 -0.08 -8.42 -13.09
CA VAL A 24 1.21 -9.08 -12.91
C VAL A 24 1.06 -10.58 -12.71
N CYS A 25 0.04 -11.03 -11.95
CA CYS A 25 -0.19 -12.44 -11.73
C CYS A 25 -1.15 -13.07 -12.76
N GLY A 26 -1.85 -12.27 -13.56
CA GLY A 26 -2.79 -12.75 -14.58
C GLY A 26 -4.08 -13.35 -14.00
N LEU A 27 -4.46 -12.98 -12.79
CA LEU A 27 -5.65 -13.48 -12.11
C LEU A 27 -6.87 -12.63 -12.45
N GLU A 28 -8.04 -13.25 -12.51
CA GLU A 28 -9.33 -12.57 -12.49
C GLU A 28 -9.68 -12.21 -11.04
N ALA A 29 -8.89 -11.27 -10.47
CA ALA A 29 -8.89 -10.95 -9.06
C ALA A 29 -9.85 -9.80 -8.70
N GLY A 30 -10.35 -9.81 -7.47
CA GLY A 30 -11.21 -8.76 -6.95
C GLY A 30 -11.31 -8.76 -5.42
N SER A 31 -12.33 -8.05 -4.93
CA SER A 31 -12.69 -8.03 -3.52
C SER A 31 -14.06 -8.65 -3.34
N SER A 32 -14.20 -9.56 -2.41
CA SER A 32 -15.49 -10.15 -2.01
C SER A 32 -16.44 -9.14 -1.34
N GLU A 33 -15.96 -7.90 -1.09
CA GLU A 33 -16.79 -6.78 -0.66
C GLU A 33 -17.78 -6.32 -1.74
N PHE A 34 -17.34 -6.33 -3.00
CA PHE A 34 -18.11 -5.80 -4.13
C PHE A 34 -18.67 -6.89 -5.02
N ASP A 35 -17.98 -8.03 -5.08
CA ASP A 35 -18.38 -9.17 -5.89
C ASP A 35 -18.10 -10.46 -5.10
N HIS A 36 -19.18 -11.09 -4.62
CA HIS A 36 -19.09 -12.32 -3.84
C HIS A 36 -18.72 -13.54 -4.69
N ASP A 37 -18.89 -13.46 -6.00
CA ASP A 37 -18.64 -14.54 -6.95
C ASP A 37 -17.30 -14.35 -7.68
N VAL A 38 -16.48 -13.37 -7.28
CA VAL A 38 -15.17 -13.13 -7.90
C VAL A 38 -14.28 -14.38 -7.81
N PRO A 39 -13.70 -14.85 -8.93
CA PRO A 39 -12.92 -16.11 -8.94
C PRO A 39 -11.74 -16.10 -7.98
N HIS A 40 -11.07 -14.95 -7.86
CA HIS A 40 -9.90 -14.78 -7.00
C HIS A 40 -10.10 -13.60 -6.03
N PRO A 41 -10.74 -13.83 -4.84
CA PRO A 41 -10.93 -12.79 -3.82
C PRO A 41 -9.64 -12.51 -3.08
N VAL A 42 -8.75 -11.72 -3.69
CA VAL A 42 -7.46 -11.32 -3.09
C VAL A 42 -7.63 -10.34 -1.93
N ILE A 43 -8.80 -9.71 -1.85
CA ILE A 43 -9.27 -8.93 -0.71
C ILE A 43 -10.55 -9.58 -0.19
N ASP A 44 -10.56 -9.93 1.10
CA ASP A 44 -11.65 -10.72 1.67
C ASP A 44 -11.83 -10.45 3.18
N LEU A 45 -12.94 -10.90 3.74
CA LEU A 45 -13.14 -10.95 5.19
C LEU A 45 -12.27 -12.03 5.82
N MET A 46 -11.69 -11.75 6.96
CA MET A 46 -10.97 -12.75 7.74
C MET A 46 -11.90 -13.91 8.14
N ARG A 47 -11.35 -15.13 8.20
CA ARG A 47 -12.12 -16.35 8.58
C ARG A 47 -12.86 -16.19 9.91
N ASP A 48 -12.22 -15.55 10.90
CA ASP A 48 -12.81 -15.29 12.21
C ASP A 48 -13.99 -14.29 12.16
N GLN A 49 -14.04 -13.45 11.15
CA GLN A 49 -15.12 -12.48 10.96
C GLN A 49 -16.31 -13.05 10.20
N ARG A 50 -16.10 -14.08 9.36
CA ARG A 50 -17.19 -14.76 8.62
C ARG A 50 -18.18 -15.50 9.52
N SER A 51 -17.75 -15.94 10.72
CA SER A 51 -18.57 -16.67 11.68
C SER A 51 -19.45 -15.78 12.57
N GLN A 52 -19.26 -14.45 12.54
CA GLN A 52 -20.01 -13.52 13.38
C GLN A 52 -21.24 -12.96 12.65
N SER A 53 -22.41 -13.34 13.11
CA SER A 53 -23.71 -12.92 12.55
C SER A 53 -24.05 -11.43 12.72
N LYS A 54 -23.25 -10.67 13.47
CA LYS A 54 -23.42 -9.22 13.70
C LYS A 54 -22.26 -8.44 13.11
N MET A 55 -22.47 -7.80 11.97
CA MET A 55 -21.47 -6.99 11.28
C MET A 55 -20.92 -5.77 12.06
N GLY A 56 -21.56 -5.36 13.15
CA GLY A 56 -21.21 -4.13 13.88
C GLY A 56 -19.92 -4.19 14.72
N GLY A 57 -19.36 -5.37 15.00
CA GLY A 57 -18.20 -5.55 15.88
C GLY A 57 -16.89 -5.95 15.20
N THR A 58 -16.86 -6.08 13.88
CA THR A 58 -15.72 -6.64 13.13
C THR A 58 -14.79 -5.61 12.49
N MET A 59 -15.11 -4.31 12.62
CA MET A 59 -14.26 -3.24 12.06
C MET A 59 -13.03 -3.03 12.93
N ARG A 60 -11.84 -3.04 12.31
CA ARG A 60 -10.62 -2.56 12.96
C ARG A 60 -10.67 -1.04 13.02
N LEU A 61 -10.88 -0.52 14.21
CA LEU A 61 -11.02 0.92 14.47
C LEU A 61 -10.04 1.35 15.55
N GLY A 62 -9.22 2.36 15.26
CA GLY A 62 -8.26 2.92 16.21
C GLY A 62 -6.82 2.57 15.88
N ALA A 63 -5.94 2.67 16.90
CA ALA A 63 -4.51 2.44 16.75
C ALA A 63 -4.18 0.94 16.89
N TYR A 64 -3.43 0.40 15.91
CA TYR A 64 -2.94 -0.97 15.91
C TYR A 64 -1.45 -1.01 15.63
N PRO A 65 -0.71 -1.94 16.26
CA PRO A 65 0.70 -2.13 16.00
C PRO A 65 0.95 -2.79 14.65
N CYS A 66 2.07 -2.41 14.04
CA CYS A 66 2.56 -2.99 12.80
C CYS A 66 4.08 -3.18 12.91
N VAL A 67 4.57 -4.36 12.59
CA VAL A 67 5.99 -4.71 12.57
C VAL A 67 6.51 -4.54 11.15
N LEU A 68 7.59 -3.78 10.99
CA LEU A 68 8.22 -3.46 9.72
C LEU A 68 9.39 -4.39 9.43
N SER A 69 9.44 -4.88 8.19
CA SER A 69 10.56 -5.72 7.73
C SER A 69 11.80 -4.86 7.47
N LYS A 70 12.94 -5.26 8.07
CA LYS A 70 14.23 -4.57 7.85
C LYS A 70 14.64 -4.58 6.37
N GLY A 71 15.26 -3.50 5.93
CA GLY A 71 15.70 -3.34 4.55
C GLY A 71 14.63 -2.82 3.57
N THR A 72 13.37 -2.72 3.99
CA THR A 72 12.26 -2.21 3.18
C THR A 72 12.22 -0.68 3.15
N LEU A 73 11.43 -0.13 2.23
CA LEU A 73 11.20 1.32 2.17
C LEU A 73 10.45 1.81 3.42
N ALA A 74 9.44 1.07 3.88
CA ALA A 74 8.72 1.37 5.10
C ALA A 74 9.68 1.52 6.28
N TYR A 75 10.53 0.53 6.50
CA TYR A 75 11.50 0.56 7.59
C TYR A 75 12.42 1.80 7.51
N ARG A 76 12.91 2.14 6.31
CA ARG A 76 13.76 3.34 6.12
C ARG A 76 13.03 4.65 6.38
N LEU A 77 11.74 4.72 6.06
CA LEU A 77 10.94 5.93 6.24
C LEU A 77 10.57 6.19 7.70
N TYR A 78 10.23 5.14 8.43
CA TYR A 78 9.85 5.25 9.85
C TYR A 78 11.08 5.28 10.77
N GLY A 79 12.12 4.51 10.48
CA GLY A 79 13.32 4.38 11.31
C GLY A 79 13.11 3.52 12.57
N GLU A 80 12.00 2.80 12.64
CA GLU A 80 11.58 1.98 13.78
C GLU A 80 11.12 0.62 13.26
N GLU A 81 11.28 -0.44 14.07
CA GLU A 81 10.85 -1.79 13.72
C GLU A 81 9.36 -2.01 14.01
N GLU A 82 8.85 -1.40 15.06
CA GLU A 82 7.44 -1.47 15.44
C GLU A 82 6.83 -0.07 15.42
N ILE A 83 5.73 0.07 14.70
CA ILE A 83 4.97 1.31 14.60
C ILE A 83 3.54 1.08 15.03
N SER A 84 2.82 2.15 15.32
CA SER A 84 1.39 2.09 15.62
C SER A 84 0.65 3.05 14.72
N GLU A 85 -0.30 2.55 13.93
CA GLU A 85 -1.06 3.35 12.97
C GLU A 85 -2.56 3.24 13.18
N ARG A 86 -3.33 4.22 12.69
CA ARG A 86 -4.78 4.28 12.89
C ARG A 86 -5.52 3.64 11.72
N HIS A 87 -6.38 2.69 12.05
CA HIS A 87 -7.17 1.89 11.12
C HIS A 87 -8.65 2.26 11.17
N ARG A 88 -9.31 2.07 10.02
CA ARG A 88 -10.76 2.16 9.87
C ARG A 88 -11.17 1.30 8.68
N HIS A 89 -11.11 -0.03 8.85
CA HIS A 89 -11.43 -0.98 7.76
C HIS A 89 -11.91 -2.31 8.32
N ARG A 90 -12.44 -3.15 7.44
CA ARG A 90 -12.93 -4.50 7.76
C ARG A 90 -12.29 -5.55 6.87
N TRP A 91 -12.04 -5.20 5.60
CA TRP A 91 -11.53 -6.08 4.58
C TRP A 91 -10.01 -6.12 4.62
N GLU A 92 -9.43 -7.29 4.32
CA GLU A 92 -7.99 -7.54 4.45
C GLU A 92 -7.46 -8.25 3.21
N VAL A 93 -6.15 -8.23 3.01
CA VAL A 93 -5.50 -9.09 2.02
C VAL A 93 -5.72 -10.54 2.40
N ASN A 94 -6.22 -11.33 1.46
CA ASN A 94 -6.41 -12.76 1.65
C ASN A 94 -5.06 -13.48 1.68
N ASN A 95 -4.74 -14.11 2.82
CA ASN A 95 -3.46 -14.78 3.04
C ASN A 95 -3.19 -15.94 2.07
N GLU A 96 -4.23 -16.51 1.44
CA GLU A 96 -4.07 -17.59 0.45
C GLU A 96 -3.32 -17.15 -0.80
N TYR A 97 -3.31 -15.85 -1.10
CA TYR A 97 -2.62 -15.27 -2.27
C TYR A 97 -1.25 -14.66 -1.94
N ARG A 98 -0.85 -14.60 -0.65
CA ARG A 98 0.39 -13.88 -0.25
C ARG A 98 1.64 -14.45 -0.92
N ASP A 99 1.78 -15.76 -0.95
CA ASP A 99 2.97 -16.42 -1.53
C ASP A 99 3.06 -16.13 -3.02
N LEU A 100 1.95 -16.27 -3.75
CA LEU A 100 1.89 -15.98 -5.18
C LEU A 100 2.23 -14.51 -5.49
N LEU A 101 1.67 -13.57 -4.71
CA LEU A 101 1.93 -12.15 -4.89
C LEU A 101 3.41 -11.81 -4.58
N ALA A 102 3.97 -12.43 -3.55
CA ALA A 102 5.37 -12.27 -3.18
C ALA A 102 6.33 -12.84 -4.23
N GLU A 103 6.06 -14.02 -4.78
CA GLU A 103 6.83 -14.62 -5.88
C GLU A 103 6.87 -13.72 -7.13
N LYS A 104 5.80 -12.96 -7.36
CA LYS A 104 5.72 -11.98 -8.45
C LYS A 104 6.33 -10.63 -8.14
N GLY A 105 6.89 -10.46 -6.93
CA GLY A 105 7.68 -9.29 -6.55
C GLY A 105 6.94 -8.24 -5.70
N LEU A 106 5.72 -8.52 -5.22
CA LEU A 106 5.08 -7.65 -4.23
C LEU A 106 5.70 -7.90 -2.86
N VAL A 107 6.17 -6.85 -2.20
CA VAL A 107 6.78 -6.94 -0.87
C VAL A 107 5.76 -6.56 0.21
N PHE A 108 5.59 -7.44 1.18
CA PHE A 108 4.81 -7.20 2.38
C PHE A 108 5.72 -6.65 3.47
N SER A 109 5.89 -5.33 3.48
CA SER A 109 6.89 -4.64 4.31
C SER A 109 6.41 -4.30 5.72
N GLY A 110 5.11 -4.39 5.97
CA GLY A 110 4.52 -4.23 7.29
C GLY A 110 3.45 -5.28 7.55
N LEU A 111 3.54 -5.95 8.68
CA LEU A 111 2.61 -6.98 9.12
C LEU A 111 2.10 -6.68 10.52
N SER A 112 0.92 -7.23 10.88
CA SER A 112 0.49 -7.31 12.28
C SER A 112 1.53 -8.06 13.12
N PRO A 113 1.58 -7.87 14.45
CA PRO A 113 2.55 -8.58 15.30
C PRO A 113 2.47 -10.11 15.22
N LYS A 114 1.28 -10.66 14.90
CA LYS A 114 1.09 -12.10 14.67
C LYS A 114 1.49 -12.53 13.24
N GLY A 115 1.73 -11.59 12.35
CA GLY A 115 2.07 -11.85 10.95
C GLY A 115 0.88 -12.26 10.07
N ASP A 116 -0.33 -12.25 10.59
CA ASP A 116 -1.55 -12.70 9.93
C ASP A 116 -2.24 -11.62 9.08
N LEU A 117 -1.93 -10.34 9.32
CA LEU A 117 -2.50 -9.23 8.56
C LEU A 117 -1.41 -8.46 7.82
N VAL A 118 -1.68 -8.13 6.57
CA VAL A 118 -0.81 -7.29 5.75
C VAL A 118 -1.17 -5.83 6.00
N GLU A 119 -0.24 -5.06 6.54
CA GLU A 119 -0.45 -3.65 6.86
C GLU A 119 0.14 -2.72 5.81
N ILE A 120 1.29 -3.09 5.24
CA ILE A 120 1.99 -2.28 4.23
C ILE A 120 2.50 -3.18 3.11
N ILE A 121 2.32 -2.70 1.87
CA ILE A 121 2.90 -3.30 0.66
C ILE A 121 3.83 -2.33 -0.04
N GLU A 122 4.85 -2.87 -0.72
CA GLU A 122 5.81 -2.12 -1.54
C GLU A 122 6.02 -2.82 -2.88
N LEU A 123 6.38 -2.05 -3.89
CA LEU A 123 6.85 -2.56 -5.17
C LEU A 123 8.29 -2.11 -5.39
N PRO A 124 9.28 -3.00 -5.19
CA PRO A 124 10.68 -2.71 -5.45
C PRO A 124 10.92 -2.35 -6.91
N GLY A 125 11.88 -1.47 -7.17
CA GLY A 125 12.16 -0.99 -8.53
C GLY A 125 11.31 0.20 -8.97
N HIS A 126 10.20 0.49 -8.32
CA HIS A 126 9.48 1.73 -8.50
C HIS A 126 10.08 2.85 -7.64
N PRO A 127 10.22 4.08 -8.16
CA PRO A 127 10.83 5.20 -7.42
C PRO A 127 10.20 5.47 -6.06
N TYR A 128 8.89 5.31 -5.97
CA TYR A 128 8.15 5.38 -4.72
C TYR A 128 6.79 4.67 -4.86
N PHE A 129 6.72 3.43 -4.42
CA PHE A 129 5.49 2.68 -4.34
C PHE A 129 5.38 2.04 -2.96
N ILE A 130 4.51 2.58 -2.15
CA ILE A 130 4.17 2.08 -0.81
C ILE A 130 2.70 2.35 -0.53
N ALA A 131 1.99 1.38 -0.03
CA ALA A 131 0.58 1.53 0.32
C ALA A 131 0.27 0.84 1.65
N GLY A 132 -0.37 1.58 2.55
CA GLY A 132 -0.78 1.10 3.87
C GLY A 132 -2.28 0.87 3.97
N GLN A 133 -2.66 -0.01 4.88
CA GLN A 133 -4.05 -0.26 5.25
C GLN A 133 -4.61 0.83 6.16
N PHE A 134 -3.75 1.47 6.91
CA PHE A 134 -4.09 2.52 7.85
C PHE A 134 -4.23 3.89 7.16
N HIS A 135 -4.65 4.87 7.95
CA HIS A 135 -4.92 6.25 7.54
C HIS A 135 -3.80 7.20 8.01
N PRO A 136 -2.72 7.38 7.21
CA PRO A 136 -1.58 8.23 7.59
C PRO A 136 -1.97 9.70 7.81
N GLU A 137 -3.03 10.18 7.14
CA GLU A 137 -3.56 11.52 7.30
C GLU A 137 -4.03 11.82 8.73
N LEU A 138 -4.49 10.80 9.47
CA LEU A 138 -4.96 10.96 10.85
C LEU A 138 -3.82 11.27 11.83
N LYS A 139 -2.58 10.93 11.47
CA LYS A 139 -1.37 11.17 12.29
C LYS A 139 -0.48 12.28 11.74
N SER A 140 -0.70 12.73 10.52
CA SER A 140 0.06 13.82 9.91
C SER A 140 -0.30 15.18 10.55
N ARG A 141 0.70 16.06 10.69
CA ARG A 141 0.54 17.42 11.21
C ARG A 141 1.37 18.40 10.37
N PRO A 142 1.01 19.70 10.29
CA PRO A 142 1.73 20.67 9.47
C PRO A 142 3.24 20.70 9.74
N MET A 143 3.65 20.66 11.01
CA MET A 143 5.07 20.69 11.39
C MET A 143 5.70 19.32 11.59
N ARG A 144 4.93 18.24 11.47
CA ARG A 144 5.36 16.84 11.61
C ARG A 144 4.60 15.97 10.61
N ALA A 145 4.97 16.10 9.35
CA ALA A 145 4.37 15.30 8.29
C ALA A 145 4.62 13.81 8.53
N HIS A 146 3.62 13.00 8.22
CA HIS A 146 3.70 11.55 8.31
C HIS A 146 4.86 10.99 7.46
N PRO A 147 5.61 9.97 7.91
CA PRO A 147 6.75 9.41 7.19
C PRO A 147 6.48 9.08 5.72
N LEU A 148 5.31 8.50 5.41
CA LEU A 148 4.92 8.16 4.05
C LEU A 148 4.75 9.41 3.17
N PHE A 149 4.15 10.49 3.66
CA PHE A 149 4.01 11.73 2.91
C PHE A 149 5.34 12.43 2.69
N ARG A 150 6.19 12.46 3.72
CA ARG A 150 7.56 13.01 3.61
C ARG A 150 8.38 12.25 2.58
N GLY A 151 8.29 10.91 2.58
CA GLY A 151 8.96 10.04 1.61
C GLY A 151 8.50 10.29 0.17
N LEU A 152 7.19 10.45 -0.06
CA LEU A 152 6.64 10.76 -1.37
C LEU A 152 7.19 12.08 -1.93
N VAL A 153 7.19 13.14 -1.10
CA VAL A 153 7.71 14.45 -1.50
C VAL A 153 9.21 14.39 -1.78
N ALA A 154 9.98 13.66 -0.98
CA ALA A 154 11.41 13.46 -1.22
C ALA A 154 11.66 12.75 -2.55
N ALA A 155 10.99 11.62 -2.82
CA ALA A 155 11.13 10.89 -4.07
C ALA A 155 10.72 11.72 -5.30
N ALA A 156 9.64 12.48 -5.21
CA ALA A 156 9.20 13.38 -6.27
C ALA A 156 10.24 14.46 -6.58
N LYS A 157 10.84 15.04 -5.54
CA LYS A 157 11.91 16.03 -5.67
C LYS A 157 13.16 15.46 -6.34
N ASP A 158 13.56 14.24 -5.97
CA ASP A 158 14.72 13.57 -6.54
C ASP A 158 14.51 13.22 -8.02
N LEU A 159 13.33 12.74 -8.38
CA LEU A 159 12.94 12.52 -9.78
C LEU A 159 12.93 13.80 -10.60
N SER A 160 12.43 14.91 -10.05
CA SER A 160 12.44 16.21 -10.71
C SER A 160 13.87 16.68 -10.98
N ARG A 161 14.76 16.56 -9.99
CA ARG A 161 16.17 16.93 -10.12
C ARG A 161 16.91 16.07 -11.15
N ALA A 162 16.64 14.76 -11.18
CA ALA A 162 17.23 13.84 -12.16
C ALA A 162 16.81 14.22 -13.59
N ARG A 163 15.54 14.58 -13.82
CA ARG A 163 15.04 15.03 -15.12
C ARG A 163 15.73 16.32 -15.58
N VAL A 164 15.90 17.29 -14.68
CA VAL A 164 16.59 18.56 -15.01
C VAL A 164 18.07 18.31 -15.38
N LYS A 165 18.76 17.41 -14.68
CA LYS A 165 20.15 17.07 -14.98
C LYS A 165 20.31 16.24 -16.26
N GLY A 166 19.34 15.38 -16.59
CA GLY A 166 19.34 14.56 -17.82
C GLY A 166 18.84 15.29 -19.07
N GLY A 167 18.15 16.42 -18.93
CA GLY A 167 17.64 17.24 -20.03
C GLY A 167 18.61 18.30 -20.57
N GLY A 168 19.83 18.30 -20.11
CA GLY A 168 20.86 19.28 -20.50
C GLY A 168 21.70 18.86 -21.70
N THR A 169 21.11 18.40 -22.82
CA THR A 169 21.80 18.38 -24.14
C THR A 169 20.76 18.15 -25.27
N VAL A 170 19.93 19.15 -25.55
CA VAL A 170 19.48 19.33 -26.93
C VAL A 170 20.13 20.64 -27.39
N ALA A 171 21.28 20.51 -27.99
CA ALA A 171 21.92 21.59 -28.71
C ALA A 171 20.94 22.12 -29.74
N ALA A 172 20.70 23.42 -29.67
CA ALA A 172 20.10 24.18 -30.74
C ALA A 172 21.11 24.19 -31.91
N GLY A 173 20.97 23.23 -32.81
CA GLY A 173 21.52 23.33 -34.17
C GLY A 173 20.64 24.32 -34.93
N ARG A 174 21.02 25.58 -34.88
CA ARG A 174 20.70 26.55 -35.95
C ARG A 174 21.84 26.42 -36.94
N ASP A 175 21.54 25.95 -38.11
CA ASP A 175 22.22 26.18 -39.35
C ASP A 175 21.14 26.35 -40.40
N GLY A 176 21.13 27.50 -41.04
CA GLY A 176 21.74 28.11 -42.11
C GLY A 176 20.80 28.15 -43.30
#